data_fcae2554e19656ad67ddec181a563d75
#
_entry.id   fcae2554e19656ad67ddec181a563d75
#
_cell.length_a   1.000
_cell.length_b   1.000
_cell.length_c   1.000
_cell.angle_alpha   90.00
_cell.angle_beta   90.00
_cell.angle_gamma   90.00
#
_symmetry.space_group_name_H-M   'P 1'
#
loop_
_entity.id
_entity.type
_entity.pdbx_description
1 polymer ?
#
loop_
_entity_poly.entity_id
_entity_poly.type
_entity_poly.pdbx_seq_one_letter_code
_entity_poly.pdbx_strand_id
1 'polypeptide(L)' 'QIQYHKVVKGETLESISRKRGVTIAQICKLNHITKKMKLRPGQILRYS' A
#
# COMPACT_ATOMS: atom_id res chain seq x y z
N GLN A 1 -8.16 13.18 -5.56
CA GLN A 1 -7.80 13.38 -4.16
C GLN A 1 -6.74 12.38 -3.73
N ILE A 2 -5.80 12.85 -2.95
CA ILE A 2 -4.74 12.01 -2.41
C ILE A 2 -5.26 11.31 -1.16
N GLN A 3 -5.14 9.98 -1.13
CA GLN A 3 -5.59 9.19 0.01
C GLN A 3 -4.48 8.29 0.50
N TYR A 4 -4.43 8.10 1.80
CA TYR A 4 -3.39 7.31 2.46
C TYR A 4 -4.00 6.17 3.27
N HIS A 5 -3.23 5.10 3.38
CA HIS A 5 -3.58 3.94 4.19
C HIS A 5 -2.49 3.69 5.22
N LYS A 6 -2.88 3.59 6.50
CA LYS A 6 -1.93 3.23 7.54
C LYS A 6 -1.87 1.71 7.65
N VAL A 7 -0.69 1.16 7.44
CA VAL A 7 -0.49 -0.28 7.47
C VAL A 7 -0.65 -0.81 8.88
N VAL A 8 -1.43 -1.88 9.04
CA VAL A 8 -1.56 -2.58 10.32
C VAL A 8 -0.84 -3.92 10.24
N LYS A 9 -0.50 -4.47 11.40
CA LYS A 9 0.23 -5.72 11.48
C LYS A 9 -0.47 -6.82 10.69
N GLY A 10 0.28 -7.54 9.87
CA GLY A 10 -0.23 -8.64 9.08
C GLY A 10 -0.74 -8.26 7.70
N GLU A 11 -0.83 -6.97 7.38
CA GLU A 11 -1.25 -6.54 6.06
C GLU A 11 -0.13 -6.69 5.04
N THR A 12 -0.51 -6.95 3.80
CA THR A 12 0.40 -7.03 2.65
C THR A 12 -0.07 -6.04 1.59
N LEU A 13 0.80 -5.79 0.60
CA LEU A 13 0.40 -4.96 -0.54
C LEU A 13 -0.84 -5.54 -1.23
N GLU A 14 -0.90 -6.87 -1.32
CA GLU A 14 -2.04 -7.54 -1.95
C GLU A 14 -3.33 -7.30 -1.18
N SER A 15 -3.31 -7.46 0.15
CA SER A 15 -4.50 -7.24 0.95
C SER A 15 -4.95 -5.78 0.92
N ILE A 16 -4.00 -4.85 0.94
CA ILE A 16 -4.31 -3.42 0.88
C ILE A 16 -4.89 -3.06 -0.48
N SER A 17 -4.33 -3.61 -1.57
CA SER A 17 -4.83 -3.32 -2.90
C SER A 17 -6.29 -3.76 -3.07
N ARG A 18 -6.64 -4.93 -2.54
CA ARG A 18 -8.03 -5.42 -2.57
C ARG A 18 -8.94 -4.54 -1.72
N LYS A 19 -8.48 -4.19 -0.53
CA LYS A 19 -9.27 -3.38 0.40
C LYS A 19 -9.57 -1.99 -0.17
N ARG A 20 -8.62 -1.40 -0.86
CA ARG A 20 -8.75 -0.05 -1.40
C ARG A 20 -9.19 0.01 -2.86
N GLY A 21 -9.30 -1.16 -3.53
CA GLY A 21 -9.75 -1.19 -4.90
C GLY A 21 -8.74 -0.65 -5.90
N VAL A 22 -7.45 -0.78 -5.61
CA VAL A 22 -6.35 -0.34 -6.48
C VAL A 22 -5.42 -1.50 -6.76
N THR A 23 -4.54 -1.33 -7.75
CA THR A 23 -3.57 -2.38 -8.08
C THR A 23 -2.31 -2.23 -7.23
N ILE A 24 -1.59 -3.34 -7.04
CA ILE A 24 -0.30 -3.32 -6.35
C ILE A 24 0.67 -2.41 -7.11
N ALA A 25 0.67 -2.48 -8.45
CA ALA A 25 1.52 -1.63 -9.28
C ALA A 25 1.25 -0.15 -9.04
N GLN A 26 -0.01 0.22 -8.87
CA GLN A 26 -0.37 1.61 -8.60
C GLN A 26 0.16 2.07 -7.24
N ILE A 27 0.02 1.24 -6.20
CA ILE A 27 0.55 1.56 -4.89
C ILE A 27 2.07 1.72 -4.95
N CYS A 28 2.75 0.80 -5.60
CA CYS A 28 4.20 0.85 -5.73
C CYS A 28 4.66 2.12 -6.46
N LYS A 29 3.99 2.46 -7.55
CA LYS A 29 4.32 3.65 -8.33
C LYS A 29 4.14 4.93 -7.51
N LEU A 30 3.03 5.03 -6.79
CA LEU A 30 2.71 6.21 -6.00
C LEU A 30 3.67 6.42 -4.83
N ASN A 31 4.26 5.34 -4.32
CA ASN A 31 5.12 5.40 -3.14
C ASN A 31 6.60 5.18 -3.46
N HIS A 32 6.95 5.01 -4.73
CA HIS A 32 8.34 4.75 -5.17
C HIS A 32 8.93 3.53 -4.48
N ILE A 33 8.14 2.47 -4.37
CA ILE A 33 8.55 1.21 -3.75
C ILE A 33 8.38 0.08 -4.75
N THR A 34 8.96 -1.09 -4.43
CA THR A 34 8.79 -2.30 -5.23
C THR A 34 7.81 -3.24 -4.54
N LYS A 35 7.22 -4.16 -5.31
CA LYS A 35 6.31 -5.15 -4.74
C LYS A 35 6.99 -6.15 -3.83
N LYS A 36 8.32 -6.19 -3.81
CA LYS A 36 9.09 -7.05 -2.92
C LYS A 36 9.34 -6.41 -1.55
N MET A 37 9.03 -5.15 -1.41
CA MET A 37 9.26 -4.44 -0.16
C MET A 37 8.34 -4.96 0.93
N LYS A 38 8.90 -5.20 2.12
CA LYS A 38 8.12 -5.61 3.28
C LYS A 38 7.50 -4.39 3.94
N LEU A 39 6.22 -4.49 4.25
CA LEU A 39 5.50 -3.43 4.94
C LEU A 39 5.68 -3.58 6.45
N ARG A 40 5.69 -2.44 7.13
CA ARG A 40 5.79 -2.40 8.59
C ARG A 40 4.53 -1.79 9.18
N PRO A 41 4.08 -2.28 10.34
CA PRO A 41 2.94 -1.66 11.02
C PRO A 41 3.19 -0.17 11.26
N GLY A 42 2.19 0.64 11.01
CA GLY A 42 2.29 2.09 11.15
C GLY A 42 2.80 2.83 9.93
N GLN A 43 3.29 2.11 8.92
CA GLN A 43 3.75 2.73 7.68
C GLN A 43 2.57 3.37 6.95
N ILE A 44 2.79 4.54 6.36
CA ILE A 44 1.76 5.24 5.59
C ILE A 44 2.01 5.00 4.11
N LEU A 45 1.00 4.50 3.42
CA LEU A 45 1.04 4.26 1.98
C LEU A 45 -0.01 5.11 1.27
N ARG A 46 0.41 5.76 0.20
CA ARG A 46 -0.51 6.46 -0.67
C ARG A 46 -1.13 5.46 -1.64
N TYR A 47 -2.46 5.45 -1.77
CA TYR A 47 -3.11 4.54 -2.72
C TYR A 47 -3.96 5.28 -3.76
N SER A 48 -3.96 6.59 -3.69
CA SER A 48 -4.73 7.37 -4.65
C SER A 48 -4.02 8.70 -4.96
#